data_2c2a741a1a1f282644f31ea8fcbafdfe
#
_entry.id   2c2a741a1a1f282644f31ea8fcbafdfe
#
_cell.length_a   1.000
_cell.length_b   1.000
_cell.length_c   1.000
_cell.angle_alpha   90.00
_cell.angle_beta   90.00
_cell.angle_gamma   90.00
#
_symmetry.space_group_name_H-M   'P 1'
#
loop_
_entity.id
_entity.type
_entity.pdbx_description
1 polymer ?
#
loop_
_entity_poly.entity_id
_entity_poly.type
_entity_poly.pdbx_seq_one_letter_code
_entity_poly.pdbx_strand_id
1 'polypeptide(L)'
;ITTRLVGSEMCIRDRYKQPAQRDYQLLSFLARANLSFLQGRYLLTASIRGDGSSKFKKGNQWAYFPAATVAWRLEQEEFIKDHSWINQLKLRAGYGETGSQSIDPYSTFSSYGTQFTNTPQGAEKPAQGATGSGDKLIGLVVDKMENDGLKWERTVSYNVGVDFSFFQDRIGGTVDLYSKKTKDLLIQRDLPPSTGYKSMTINQGSLRNNGLEVSLHGDIIRTKDFTWSLSGNIAFNRPEILDFGLPEEEWGTGQNWKAYMGNSLGDHFGEANIFIAGKAPGLFYGYQTDGIIQENDPYIKQIDATKSIGTVKAGNLKFVDQNGDGAINEKDRVILGDPNPDFTYGFQTDFRWKDLSLSMAFTGVQGNDILNTNARYSILPSNSTSMIYKSSFEKMWRNDNPWIGEYHGNEMPSPSAVTPKVIMDRYVEDGSYLRCSDITLGYNLPKNLVSKIGFNSIGIYASVKNAFIITNY
;
A
#
# COMPACT_ATOMS: atom_id res chain seq x y z
N ILE A 1 16.10 27.30 37.49
CA ILE A 1 16.52 28.04 36.30
C ILE A 1 15.25 28.31 35.50
N THR A 2 14.75 29.55 35.66
CA THR A 2 13.62 30.04 34.89
C THR A 2 14.12 30.47 33.53
N THR A 3 13.92 29.63 32.52
CA THR A 3 14.07 30.05 31.14
C THR A 3 12.91 30.98 30.77
N ARG A 4 13.22 32.24 30.65
CA ARG A 4 12.32 33.23 30.07
C ARG A 4 12.08 32.88 28.62
N LEU A 5 10.89 32.39 28.31
CA LEU A 5 10.44 32.19 26.94
C LEU A 5 10.29 33.56 26.26
N VAL A 6 11.14 33.80 25.29
CA VAL A 6 11.09 34.95 24.42
C VAL A 6 10.02 34.66 23.35
N GLY A 7 8.93 35.41 23.40
CA GLY A 7 7.86 35.40 22.42
C GLY A 7 6.51 34.98 22.97
N SER A 8 5.68 35.95 23.28
CA SER A 8 4.30 35.74 23.77
C SER A 8 3.41 34.98 22.80
N GLU A 9 3.69 35.04 21.51
CA GLU A 9 2.96 34.30 20.46
C GLU A 9 3.24 32.80 20.44
N MET A 10 4.45 32.39 20.78
CA MET A 10 4.81 30.98 20.86
C MET A 10 4.10 30.26 22.03
N CYS A 11 3.94 30.94 23.15
CA CYS A 11 3.23 30.41 24.31
C CYS A 11 1.73 30.25 24.08
N ILE A 12 1.11 31.10 23.25
CA ILE A 12 -0.31 31.03 22.95
C ILE A 12 -0.61 29.85 21.99
N ARG A 13 0.23 29.61 21.01
CA ARG A 13 0.07 28.47 20.12
C ARG A 13 0.26 27.09 20.82
N ASP A 14 1.17 27.00 21.75
CA ASP A 14 1.38 25.77 22.53
C ASP A 14 0.27 25.50 23.55
N ARG A 15 -0.42 26.53 24.04
CA ARG A 15 -1.56 26.35 24.96
C ARG A 15 -2.79 25.70 24.32
N TYR A 16 -2.91 25.73 22.98
CA TYR A 16 -4.05 25.18 22.28
C TYR A 16 -3.73 23.79 21.63
N LYS A 17 -2.50 23.32 21.69
CA LYS A 17 -2.22 21.91 21.48
C LYS A 17 -2.59 21.17 22.77
N GLN A 18 -3.82 20.68 22.84
CA GLN A 18 -4.17 19.71 23.87
C GLN A 18 -3.19 18.53 23.74
N PRO A 19 -2.45 18.18 24.80
CA PRO A 19 -1.64 16.98 24.77
C PRO A 19 -2.61 15.81 24.52
N ALA A 20 -2.47 15.16 23.38
CA ALA A 20 -3.27 13.99 23.06
C ALA A 20 -2.80 12.85 23.96
N GLN A 21 -3.46 12.67 25.11
CA GLN A 21 -3.23 11.52 25.96
C GLN A 21 -3.85 10.30 25.27
N ARG A 22 -3.02 9.29 24.98
CA ARG A 22 -3.41 8.08 24.26
C ARG A 22 -3.07 6.85 25.11
N ASP A 23 -3.87 6.62 26.15
CA ASP A 23 -3.67 5.47 27.02
C ASP A 23 -4.60 4.32 26.61
N TYR A 24 -4.07 3.11 26.57
CA TYR A 24 -4.85 1.91 26.41
C TYR A 24 -4.18 0.74 27.13
N GLN A 25 -4.97 -0.26 27.46
CA GLN A 25 -4.51 -1.51 28.08
C GLN A 25 -4.91 -2.68 27.18
N LEU A 26 -4.00 -3.61 27.01
CA LEU A 26 -4.21 -4.89 26.36
C LEU A 26 -3.81 -6.01 27.29
N LEU A 27 -4.74 -6.94 27.55
CA LEU A 27 -4.49 -8.13 28.34
C LEU A 27 -4.73 -9.35 27.45
N SER A 28 -3.77 -10.27 27.43
CA SER A 28 -3.82 -11.45 26.57
C SER A 28 -3.56 -12.72 27.37
N PHE A 29 -4.34 -13.76 27.09
CA PHE A 29 -4.11 -15.12 27.57
C PHE A 29 -3.95 -16.07 26.39
N LEU A 30 -3.00 -16.97 26.47
CA LEU A 30 -2.71 -17.95 25.44
C LEU A 30 -2.62 -19.35 26.05
N ALA A 31 -3.36 -20.28 25.48
CA ALA A 31 -3.18 -21.70 25.70
C ALA A 31 -2.78 -22.39 24.38
N ARG A 32 -1.80 -23.26 24.42
CA ARG A 32 -1.29 -24.01 23.27
C ARG A 32 -0.97 -25.44 23.64
N ALA A 33 -1.40 -26.37 22.79
CA ALA A 33 -1.07 -27.78 22.87
C ALA A 33 -0.36 -28.19 21.56
N ASN A 34 0.76 -28.88 21.71
CA ASN A 34 1.49 -29.49 20.60
C ASN A 34 1.51 -31.01 20.84
N LEU A 35 0.94 -31.75 19.92
CA LEU A 35 0.82 -33.19 19.98
C LEU A 35 1.57 -33.83 18.83
N SER A 36 2.25 -34.92 19.12
CA SER A 36 3.01 -35.69 18.13
C SER A 36 2.62 -37.14 18.26
N PHE A 37 2.19 -37.73 17.17
CA PHE A 37 1.69 -39.11 17.13
C PHE A 37 2.56 -39.98 16.23
N LEU A 38 2.59 -41.28 16.51
CA LEU A 38 3.30 -42.30 15.74
C LEU A 38 4.75 -41.90 15.43
N GLN A 39 5.53 -41.58 16.47
CA GLN A 39 6.94 -41.20 16.39
C GLN A 39 7.19 -39.90 15.57
N GLY A 40 6.20 -38.97 15.59
CA GLY A 40 6.33 -37.70 14.89
C GLY A 40 5.86 -37.69 13.45
N ARG A 41 5.17 -38.76 13.00
CA ARG A 41 4.56 -38.82 11.68
C ARG A 41 3.45 -37.80 11.47
N TYR A 42 2.60 -37.68 12.47
CA TYR A 42 1.48 -36.71 12.52
C TYR A 42 1.71 -35.72 13.62
N LEU A 43 1.65 -34.46 13.27
CA LEU A 43 1.80 -33.35 14.21
C LEU A 43 0.51 -32.54 14.25
N LEU A 44 0.02 -32.25 15.45
CA LEU A 44 -1.14 -31.41 15.69
C LEU A 44 -0.75 -30.29 16.64
N THR A 45 -0.98 -29.09 16.24
CA THR A 45 -0.91 -27.92 17.14
C THR A 45 -2.30 -27.31 17.23
N ALA A 46 -2.78 -27.11 18.45
CA ALA A 46 -4.01 -26.37 18.71
C ALA A 46 -3.70 -25.24 19.71
N SER A 47 -4.26 -24.07 19.47
CA SER A 47 -4.10 -22.94 20.37
C SER A 47 -5.38 -22.09 20.42
N ILE A 48 -5.58 -21.42 21.53
CA ILE A 48 -6.59 -20.40 21.69
C ILE A 48 -5.97 -19.20 22.39
N ARG A 49 -6.21 -18.03 21.85
CA ARG A 49 -5.79 -16.76 22.44
C ARG A 49 -7.03 -15.91 22.75
N GLY A 50 -7.10 -15.43 23.99
CA GLY A 50 -8.10 -14.47 24.43
C GLY A 50 -7.44 -13.11 24.62
N ASP A 51 -7.90 -12.08 23.90
CA ASP A 51 -7.40 -10.72 23.99
C ASP A 51 -8.48 -9.78 24.51
N GLY A 52 -8.15 -9.00 25.52
CA GLY A 52 -9.02 -7.97 26.08
C GLY A 52 -8.40 -6.58 25.92
N SER A 53 -9.12 -5.67 25.27
CA SER A 53 -8.66 -4.30 25.00
C SER A 53 -9.58 -3.25 25.61
N SER A 54 -8.99 -2.28 26.28
CA SER A 54 -9.71 -1.11 26.81
C SER A 54 -10.18 -0.12 25.75
N LYS A 55 -9.78 -0.29 24.49
CA LYS A 55 -10.26 0.52 23.37
C LYS A 55 -11.74 0.28 23.03
N PHE A 56 -12.26 -0.88 23.41
CA PHE A 56 -13.66 -1.25 23.23
C PHE A 56 -14.47 -1.11 24.52
N LYS A 57 -15.76 -0.84 24.40
CA LYS A 57 -16.66 -0.76 25.56
C LYS A 57 -16.95 -2.13 26.17
N LYS A 58 -17.43 -2.11 27.40
CA LYS A 58 -17.80 -3.33 28.16
C LYS A 58 -18.76 -4.17 27.34
N GLY A 59 -18.45 -5.46 27.20
CA GLY A 59 -19.18 -6.41 26.36
C GLY A 59 -18.44 -6.76 25.06
N ASN A 60 -17.67 -5.82 24.47
CA ASN A 60 -16.91 -6.02 23.23
C ASN A 60 -15.38 -6.01 23.46
N GLN A 61 -14.94 -5.87 24.71
CA GLN A 61 -13.51 -5.78 25.05
C GLN A 61 -12.75 -7.07 24.74
N TRP A 62 -13.38 -8.22 24.97
CA TRP A 62 -12.76 -9.53 24.83
C TRP A 62 -13.11 -10.19 23.50
N ALA A 63 -12.09 -10.74 22.85
CA ALA A 63 -12.26 -11.62 21.69
C ALA A 63 -11.38 -12.86 21.82
N TYR A 64 -11.82 -13.96 21.23
CA TYR A 64 -11.11 -15.24 21.26
C TYR A 64 -10.75 -15.67 19.85
N PHE A 65 -9.51 -16.10 19.68
CA PHE A 65 -8.90 -16.45 18.42
C PHE A 65 -8.34 -17.86 18.46
N PRO A 66 -9.12 -18.86 18.05
CA PRO A 66 -8.66 -20.24 17.92
C PRO A 66 -7.75 -20.41 16.72
N ALA A 67 -6.80 -21.32 16.81
CA ALA A 67 -5.99 -21.79 15.69
C ALA A 67 -5.64 -23.26 15.84
N ALA A 68 -5.61 -23.97 14.73
CA ALA A 68 -5.21 -25.37 14.66
C ALA A 68 -4.36 -25.60 13.40
N THR A 69 -3.31 -26.40 13.51
CA THR A 69 -2.48 -26.81 12.40
C THR A 69 -2.24 -28.32 12.49
N VAL A 70 -2.42 -29.00 11.39
CA VAL A 70 -2.05 -30.40 11.23
C VAL A 70 -0.90 -30.50 10.25
N ALA A 71 0.03 -31.42 10.51
CA ALA A 71 1.09 -31.72 9.59
C ALA A 71 1.31 -33.23 9.51
N TRP A 72 1.55 -33.70 8.30
CA TRP A 72 1.83 -35.10 7.98
C TRP A 72 3.20 -35.19 7.34
N ARG A 73 4.09 -35.93 7.99
CA ARG A 73 5.47 -36.18 7.54
C ARG A 73 5.49 -37.43 6.69
N LEU A 74 5.25 -37.24 5.39
CA LEU A 74 5.18 -38.30 4.40
C LEU A 74 6.49 -39.10 4.26
N GLU A 75 7.62 -38.42 4.49
CA GLU A 75 8.95 -39.08 4.45
C GLU A 75 9.13 -40.16 5.50
N GLN A 76 8.24 -40.24 6.51
CA GLN A 76 8.27 -41.27 7.53
C GLN A 76 7.33 -42.45 7.23
N GLU A 77 6.56 -42.39 6.16
CA GLU A 77 5.66 -43.45 5.77
C GLU A 77 6.43 -44.60 5.05
N GLU A 78 6.00 -45.82 5.27
CA GLU A 78 6.71 -47.01 4.73
C GLU A 78 6.83 -46.99 3.22
N PHE A 79 5.85 -46.44 2.50
CA PHE A 79 5.85 -46.32 1.06
C PHE A 79 6.78 -45.25 0.49
N ILE A 80 7.33 -44.35 1.32
CA ILE A 80 8.30 -43.32 0.92
C ILE A 80 9.66 -43.54 1.58
N LYS A 81 9.70 -44.09 2.78
CA LYS A 81 10.88 -44.20 3.63
C LYS A 81 12.09 -44.85 2.95
N ASP A 82 11.87 -45.78 2.00
CA ASP A 82 12.93 -46.45 1.27
C ASP A 82 13.57 -45.62 0.16
N HIS A 83 12.99 -44.43 -0.13
CA HIS A 83 13.52 -43.54 -1.14
C HIS A 83 14.55 -42.59 -0.55
N SER A 84 15.82 -42.98 -0.54
CA SER A 84 16.94 -42.27 0.06
C SER A 84 17.18 -40.83 -0.47
N TRP A 85 16.58 -40.51 -1.63
CA TRP A 85 16.69 -39.19 -2.20
C TRP A 85 15.67 -38.18 -1.64
N ILE A 86 14.65 -38.65 -0.89
CA ILE A 86 13.67 -37.80 -0.21
C ILE A 86 14.12 -37.58 1.24
N ASN A 87 14.55 -36.40 1.59
CA ASN A 87 14.96 -36.06 2.96
C ASN A 87 13.78 -35.54 3.79
N GLN A 88 12.94 -34.74 3.17
CA GLN A 88 11.73 -34.21 3.78
C GLN A 88 10.60 -34.12 2.75
N LEU A 89 9.43 -34.56 3.14
CA LEU A 89 8.19 -34.35 2.41
C LEU A 89 7.07 -34.25 3.44
N LYS A 90 6.65 -33.00 3.74
CA LYS A 90 5.67 -32.74 4.79
C LYS A 90 4.50 -31.94 4.23
N LEU A 91 3.29 -32.45 4.39
CA LEU A 91 2.06 -31.74 4.11
C LEU A 91 1.59 -30.98 5.36
N ARG A 92 1.11 -29.77 5.19
CA ARG A 92 0.57 -28.94 6.25
C ARG A 92 -0.81 -28.41 5.87
N ALA A 93 -1.72 -28.39 6.85
CA ALA A 93 -2.98 -27.66 6.72
C ALA A 93 -3.25 -26.91 8.02
N GLY A 94 -3.68 -25.68 7.91
CA GLY A 94 -3.91 -24.80 9.04
C GLY A 94 -5.18 -23.98 8.92
N TYR A 95 -5.78 -23.76 10.08
CA TYR A 95 -6.83 -22.80 10.31
C TYR A 95 -6.42 -21.87 11.43
N GLY A 96 -6.69 -20.60 11.32
CA GLY A 96 -6.42 -19.65 12.39
C GLY A 96 -7.27 -18.40 12.30
N GLU A 97 -7.61 -17.89 13.47
CA GLU A 97 -8.25 -16.59 13.60
C GLU A 97 -7.31 -15.60 14.26
N THR A 98 -7.34 -14.35 13.81
CA THR A 98 -6.63 -13.24 14.41
C THR A 98 -7.55 -12.03 14.51
N GLY A 99 -7.32 -11.18 15.51
CA GLY A 99 -8.05 -9.95 15.71
C GLY A 99 -7.18 -8.72 15.56
N SER A 100 -7.79 -7.63 15.09
CA SER A 100 -7.18 -6.30 15.07
C SER A 100 -8.03 -5.34 15.91
N GLN A 101 -7.34 -4.48 16.66
CA GLN A 101 -7.88 -3.35 17.39
C GLN A 101 -7.31 -2.02 16.86
N SER A 102 -7.11 -1.93 15.56
CA SER A 102 -6.42 -0.80 14.91
C SER A 102 -7.29 0.46 14.87
N ILE A 103 -7.73 0.90 16.05
CA ILE A 103 -8.40 2.18 16.28
C ILE A 103 -7.62 3.01 17.29
N ASP A 104 -7.78 4.31 17.25
CA ASP A 104 -7.24 5.19 18.29
C ASP A 104 -7.91 4.88 19.65
N PRO A 105 -7.19 5.02 20.78
CA PRO A 105 -7.82 5.02 22.09
C PRO A 105 -8.97 6.02 22.14
N TYR A 106 -10.00 5.66 22.88
CA TYR A 106 -11.23 6.50 23.04
C TYR A 106 -12.10 6.65 21.80
N SER A 107 -11.85 5.90 20.69
CA SER A 107 -12.70 5.96 19.49
C SER A 107 -14.14 5.48 19.71
N THR A 108 -14.43 4.85 20.83
CA THR A 108 -15.77 4.46 21.26
C THR A 108 -16.53 5.57 21.98
N PHE A 109 -15.91 6.74 22.21
CA PHE A 109 -16.50 7.87 22.88
C PHE A 109 -16.65 9.05 21.93
N SER A 110 -17.62 9.92 22.21
CA SER A 110 -17.72 11.20 21.50
C SER A 110 -16.48 12.05 21.77
N SER A 111 -15.99 12.71 20.75
CA SER A 111 -14.88 13.65 20.88
C SER A 111 -15.25 15.02 20.34
N TYR A 112 -14.59 16.02 20.92
CA TYR A 112 -14.71 17.41 20.50
C TYR A 112 -13.40 17.86 19.87
N GLY A 113 -13.52 18.50 18.71
CA GLY A 113 -12.42 19.16 18.04
C GLY A 113 -12.46 20.67 18.26
N THR A 114 -11.35 21.33 18.02
CA THR A 114 -11.29 22.79 17.94
C THR A 114 -11.34 23.22 16.49
N GLN A 115 -12.26 24.09 16.14
CA GLN A 115 -12.34 24.70 14.81
C GLN A 115 -12.06 26.19 14.90
N PHE A 116 -11.18 26.67 14.03
CA PHE A 116 -10.93 28.08 13.86
C PHE A 116 -11.92 28.63 12.83
N THR A 117 -12.74 29.58 13.23
CA THR A 117 -13.60 30.34 12.29
C THR A 117 -13.08 31.74 12.16
N ASN A 118 -13.03 32.25 10.94
CA ASN A 118 -12.82 33.67 10.72
C ASN A 118 -14.14 34.40 11.07
N THR A 119 -14.09 35.39 11.88
CA THR A 119 -15.24 36.27 12.06
C THR A 119 -15.55 37.00 10.76
N PRO A 120 -16.81 37.01 10.29
CA PRO A 120 -17.19 37.86 9.18
C PRO A 120 -16.85 39.35 9.54
N GLN A 121 -16.32 40.06 8.54
CA GLN A 121 -16.06 41.52 8.72
C GLN A 121 -17.36 42.22 9.13
N GLY A 122 -17.41 42.78 10.35
CA GLY A 122 -18.60 43.48 10.87
C GLY A 122 -19.40 42.72 11.93
N ALA A 123 -19.02 41.51 12.32
CA ALA A 123 -19.63 40.84 13.49
C ALA A 123 -19.14 41.49 14.80
N GLU A 124 -20.06 41.73 15.74
CA GLU A 124 -19.69 42.21 17.07
C GLU A 124 -18.68 41.23 17.69
N LYS A 125 -17.62 41.78 18.29
CA LYS A 125 -16.54 41.00 18.89
C LYS A 125 -17.12 40.07 19.96
N PRO A 126 -16.86 38.75 19.87
CA PRO A 126 -17.22 37.91 20.99
C PRO A 126 -16.38 38.25 22.23
N ALA A 127 -16.97 38.09 23.38
CA ALA A 127 -16.43 38.46 24.65
C ALA A 127 -15.00 37.97 24.89
N GLN A 128 -14.14 38.89 25.23
CA GLN A 128 -12.83 38.80 25.88
C GLN A 128 -11.97 37.56 25.58
N GLY A 129 -10.94 37.76 24.75
CA GLY A 129 -9.80 36.82 24.61
C GLY A 129 -9.14 36.73 23.27
N ALA A 130 -9.72 37.24 22.19
CA ALA A 130 -9.12 37.22 20.86
C ALA A 130 -8.38 38.52 20.58
N THR A 131 -7.08 38.50 20.66
CA THR A 131 -6.22 39.65 20.34
C THR A 131 -5.38 39.33 19.11
N GLY A 132 -5.67 40.00 18.00
CA GLY A 132 -4.87 39.91 16.78
C GLY A 132 -5.64 40.40 15.56
N SER A 133 -4.98 41.03 14.61
CA SER A 133 -5.58 41.46 13.35
C SER A 133 -5.91 40.22 12.50
N GLY A 134 -7.18 39.87 12.41
CA GLY A 134 -7.71 38.66 11.84
C GLY A 134 -8.11 37.66 12.93
N ASP A 135 -8.99 38.09 13.83
CA ASP A 135 -9.43 37.29 14.98
C ASP A 135 -10.02 35.96 14.56
N LYS A 136 -9.30 34.86 14.85
CA LYS A 136 -9.80 33.51 14.72
C LYS A 136 -10.52 33.13 16.01
N LEU A 137 -11.81 32.91 15.91
CA LEU A 137 -12.57 32.30 16.98
C LEU A 137 -12.29 30.82 17.07
N ILE A 138 -11.98 30.33 18.26
CA ILE A 138 -11.86 28.93 18.56
C ILE A 138 -13.20 28.45 19.05
N GLY A 139 -13.90 27.70 18.22
CA GLY A 139 -15.10 26.98 18.60
C GLY A 139 -14.80 25.54 18.98
N LEU A 140 -15.49 25.01 19.99
CA LEU A 140 -15.56 23.58 20.21
C LEU A 140 -16.63 23.04 19.28
N VAL A 141 -16.26 22.11 18.42
CA VAL A 141 -17.17 21.39 17.53
C VAL A 141 -17.16 19.91 17.87
N VAL A 142 -18.30 19.26 17.74
CA VAL A 142 -18.38 17.82 17.88
C VAL A 142 -17.65 17.21 16.68
N ASP A 143 -16.66 16.37 16.93
CA ASP A 143 -15.82 15.81 15.86
C ASP A 143 -16.25 14.37 15.55
N LYS A 144 -16.15 13.48 16.52
CA LYS A 144 -16.49 12.07 16.35
C LYS A 144 -17.70 11.67 17.16
N MET A 145 -18.62 10.94 16.54
CA MET A 145 -19.77 10.32 17.21
C MET A 145 -19.33 9.05 17.92
N GLU A 146 -19.86 8.81 19.12
CA GLU A 146 -19.63 7.58 19.86
C GLU A 146 -20.21 6.35 19.14
N ASN A 147 -19.59 5.19 19.39
CA ASN A 147 -20.10 3.90 18.94
C ASN A 147 -19.80 2.81 19.98
N ASP A 148 -20.83 2.49 20.75
CA ASP A 148 -20.76 1.46 21.80
C ASP A 148 -20.68 0.03 21.22
N GLY A 149 -21.11 -0.14 19.97
CA GLY A 149 -21.12 -1.39 19.24
C GLY A 149 -19.77 -1.82 18.66
N LEU A 150 -18.72 -0.97 18.77
CA LEU A 150 -17.41 -1.31 18.23
C LEU A 150 -16.85 -2.58 18.84
N LYS A 151 -16.39 -3.46 17.97
CA LYS A 151 -15.79 -4.76 18.30
C LYS A 151 -14.50 -4.99 17.51
N TRP A 152 -13.80 -6.07 17.83
CA TRP A 152 -12.62 -6.49 17.14
C TRP A 152 -12.89 -6.79 15.66
N GLU A 153 -12.03 -6.27 14.79
CA GLU A 153 -11.91 -6.75 13.43
C GLU A 153 -11.35 -8.16 13.45
N ARG A 154 -11.90 -9.08 12.67
CA ARG A 154 -11.56 -10.50 12.69
C ARG A 154 -11.09 -10.98 11.31
N THR A 155 -9.92 -11.60 11.28
CA THR A 155 -9.39 -12.28 10.09
C THR A 155 -9.38 -13.78 10.34
N VAL A 156 -10.06 -14.51 9.49
CA VAL A 156 -10.05 -15.98 9.41
C VAL A 156 -9.11 -16.38 8.28
N SER A 157 -8.16 -17.27 8.56
CA SER A 157 -7.19 -17.76 7.59
C SER A 157 -7.21 -19.27 7.48
N TYR A 158 -7.14 -19.75 6.25
CA TYR A 158 -6.89 -21.15 5.90
C TYR A 158 -5.59 -21.20 5.09
N ASN A 159 -4.75 -22.16 5.37
CA ASN A 159 -3.54 -22.41 4.60
C ASN A 159 -3.29 -23.89 4.41
N VAL A 160 -2.76 -24.24 3.25
CA VAL A 160 -2.28 -25.58 2.91
C VAL A 160 -0.88 -25.42 2.33
N GLY A 161 0.06 -26.21 2.79
CA GLY A 161 1.43 -26.11 2.35
C GLY A 161 2.13 -27.46 2.25
N VAL A 162 3.20 -27.46 1.46
CA VAL A 162 4.12 -28.58 1.29
C VAL A 162 5.53 -28.10 1.60
N ASP A 163 6.21 -28.76 2.52
CA ASP A 163 7.65 -28.60 2.73
C ASP A 163 8.37 -29.81 2.15
N PHE A 164 9.38 -29.59 1.34
CA PHE A 164 10.14 -30.67 0.74
C PHE A 164 11.63 -30.40 0.74
N SER A 165 12.41 -31.48 0.81
CA SER A 165 13.85 -31.45 0.64
C SER A 165 14.31 -32.78 0.03
N PHE A 166 15.17 -32.71 -0.99
CA PHE A 166 15.63 -33.83 -1.79
C PHE A 166 17.15 -33.85 -1.92
N PHE A 167 17.68 -35.04 -2.24
CA PHE A 167 19.10 -35.29 -2.56
C PHE A 167 20.07 -34.82 -1.47
N GLN A 168 19.83 -35.25 -0.20
CA GLN A 168 20.62 -34.88 0.95
C GLN A 168 20.59 -33.34 1.19
N ASP A 169 19.39 -32.79 1.18
CA ASP A 169 19.10 -31.36 1.35
C ASP A 169 19.73 -30.45 0.28
N ARG A 170 20.07 -31.04 -0.88
CA ARG A 170 20.64 -30.28 -1.98
C ARG A 170 19.64 -29.37 -2.64
N ILE A 171 18.39 -29.76 -2.68
CA ILE A 171 17.27 -28.97 -3.22
C ILE A 171 16.12 -29.05 -2.22
N GLY A 172 15.61 -27.91 -1.79
CA GLY A 172 14.47 -27.85 -0.90
C GLY A 172 13.61 -26.64 -1.15
N GLY A 173 12.45 -26.63 -0.52
CA GLY A 173 11.54 -25.52 -0.65
C GLY A 173 10.21 -25.71 0.06
N THR A 174 9.39 -24.70 -0.07
CA THR A 174 8.02 -24.68 0.43
C THR A 174 7.07 -24.14 -0.63
N VAL A 175 5.87 -24.67 -0.68
CA VAL A 175 4.76 -24.15 -1.47
C VAL A 175 3.58 -23.98 -0.52
N ASP A 176 3.07 -22.79 -0.41
CA ASP A 176 1.95 -22.44 0.47
C ASP A 176 0.82 -21.78 -0.32
N LEU A 177 -0.38 -22.30 -0.16
CA LEU A 177 -1.64 -21.72 -0.64
C LEU A 177 -2.41 -21.21 0.57
N TYR A 178 -2.91 -19.98 0.49
CA TYR A 178 -3.71 -19.42 1.57
C TYR A 178 -4.94 -18.65 1.09
N SER A 179 -5.93 -18.61 1.96
CA SER A 179 -7.11 -17.76 1.84
C SER A 179 -7.38 -17.09 3.18
N LYS A 180 -7.39 -15.75 3.20
CA LYS A 180 -7.66 -14.93 4.38
C LYS A 180 -8.91 -14.11 4.12
N LYS A 181 -9.86 -14.15 5.06
CA LYS A 181 -11.05 -13.31 5.02
C LYS A 181 -11.11 -12.43 6.26
N THR A 182 -11.02 -11.13 6.07
CA THR A 182 -11.19 -10.12 7.12
C THR A 182 -12.61 -9.61 7.09
N LYS A 183 -13.25 -9.60 8.24
CA LYS A 183 -14.63 -9.13 8.47
C LYS A 183 -14.64 -8.05 9.54
N ASP A 184 -15.73 -7.28 9.58
CA ASP A 184 -15.93 -6.24 10.58
C ASP A 184 -14.77 -5.22 10.58
N LEU A 185 -14.32 -4.78 9.37
CA LEU A 185 -13.23 -3.83 9.22
C LEU A 185 -13.50 -2.57 10.05
N LEU A 186 -12.48 -2.13 10.78
CA LEU A 186 -12.56 -0.92 11.61
C LEU A 186 -12.27 0.30 10.73
N ILE A 187 -13.31 0.96 10.25
CA ILE A 187 -13.22 2.11 9.36
C ILE A 187 -13.85 3.36 9.97
N GLN A 188 -13.35 4.53 9.58
CA GLN A 188 -13.98 5.80 9.88
C GLN A 188 -14.94 6.16 8.75
N ARG A 189 -16.20 6.37 9.08
CA ARG A 189 -17.25 6.80 8.15
C ARG A 189 -17.56 8.27 8.40
N ASP A 190 -17.57 9.07 7.36
CA ASP A 190 -18.07 10.45 7.43
C ASP A 190 -19.59 10.45 7.57
N LEU A 191 -20.09 11.35 8.37
CA LEU A 191 -21.51 11.48 8.65
C LEU A 191 -22.11 12.71 7.96
N PRO A 192 -23.40 12.66 7.58
CA PRO A 192 -24.08 13.83 7.05
C PRO A 192 -24.01 14.99 8.04
N PRO A 193 -23.82 16.25 7.58
CA PRO A 193 -23.77 17.42 8.45
C PRO A 193 -24.99 17.61 9.37
N SER A 194 -26.15 17.08 8.97
CA SER A 194 -27.38 17.09 9.76
C SER A 194 -27.28 16.34 11.10
N THR A 195 -26.32 15.40 11.24
CA THR A 195 -26.05 14.71 12.50
C THR A 195 -25.33 15.56 13.53
N GLY A 196 -24.72 16.65 13.11
CA GLY A 196 -23.85 17.51 13.91
C GLY A 196 -22.47 16.94 14.16
N TYR A 197 -22.19 15.69 13.76
CA TYR A 197 -20.89 15.02 13.87
C TYR A 197 -20.20 14.93 12.53
N LYS A 198 -18.88 14.95 12.54
CA LYS A 198 -18.08 14.82 11.33
C LYS A 198 -17.94 13.38 10.87
N SER A 199 -17.68 12.49 11.81
CA SER A 199 -17.45 11.08 11.50
C SER A 199 -17.77 10.15 12.67
N MET A 200 -17.82 8.85 12.38
CA MET A 200 -17.98 7.77 13.36
C MET A 200 -17.08 6.59 12.96
N THR A 201 -16.46 5.95 13.95
CA THR A 201 -15.76 4.68 13.71
C THR A 201 -16.75 3.53 13.78
N ILE A 202 -16.74 2.65 12.80
CA ILE A 202 -17.67 1.51 12.70
C ILE A 202 -16.96 0.22 12.29
N ASN A 203 -17.57 -0.92 12.58
CA ASN A 203 -17.18 -2.19 11.99
C ASN A 203 -17.98 -2.40 10.71
N GLN A 204 -17.34 -2.31 9.56
CA GLN A 204 -18.04 -2.34 8.29
C GLN A 204 -17.20 -2.93 7.17
N GLY A 205 -17.83 -3.76 6.34
CA GLY A 205 -17.22 -4.34 5.16
C GLY A 205 -16.37 -5.58 5.41
N SER A 206 -15.98 -6.23 4.34
CA SER A 206 -15.11 -7.39 4.37
C SER A 206 -14.18 -7.45 3.15
N LEU A 207 -12.99 -8.00 3.39
CA LEU A 207 -11.95 -8.24 2.41
C LEU A 207 -11.59 -9.72 2.36
N ARG A 208 -11.22 -10.20 1.19
CA ARG A 208 -10.60 -11.52 1.01
C ARG A 208 -9.23 -11.34 0.38
N ASN A 209 -8.29 -12.17 0.78
CA ASN A 209 -6.97 -12.20 0.21
C ASN A 209 -6.56 -13.65 -0.03
N ASN A 210 -6.45 -14.05 -1.29
CA ASN A 210 -5.98 -15.36 -1.71
C ASN A 210 -4.54 -15.23 -2.22
N GLY A 211 -3.69 -16.20 -1.91
CA GLY A 211 -2.33 -16.16 -2.40
C GLY A 211 -1.66 -17.51 -2.51
N LEU A 212 -0.58 -17.49 -3.27
CA LEU A 212 0.37 -18.58 -3.47
C LEU A 212 1.76 -18.03 -3.15
N GLU A 213 2.46 -18.71 -2.27
CA GLU A 213 3.86 -18.43 -1.96
C GLU A 213 4.72 -19.66 -2.26
N VAL A 214 5.81 -19.45 -2.98
CA VAL A 214 6.78 -20.51 -3.31
C VAL A 214 8.15 -20.02 -2.88
N SER A 215 8.84 -20.83 -2.07
CA SER A 215 10.24 -20.62 -1.71
C SER A 215 11.05 -21.83 -2.11
N LEU A 216 12.17 -21.60 -2.78
CA LEU A 216 13.08 -22.65 -3.25
C LEU A 216 14.50 -22.31 -2.81
N HIS A 217 15.27 -23.32 -2.46
CA HIS A 217 16.69 -23.18 -2.24
C HIS A 217 17.41 -24.43 -2.76
N GLY A 218 18.66 -24.25 -3.20
CA GLY A 218 19.42 -25.36 -3.66
C GLY A 218 20.91 -25.07 -3.86
N ASP A 219 21.71 -26.10 -3.71
CA ASP A 219 23.13 -26.10 -4.06
C ASP A 219 23.27 -26.56 -5.51
N ILE A 220 23.46 -25.60 -6.42
CA ILE A 220 23.62 -25.87 -7.87
C ILE A 220 24.90 -26.65 -8.09
N ILE A 221 25.99 -26.17 -7.47
CA ILE A 221 27.30 -26.82 -7.47
C ILE A 221 27.77 -26.96 -6.03
N ARG A 222 28.19 -28.16 -5.66
CA ARG A 222 28.74 -28.45 -4.32
C ARG A 222 29.97 -29.34 -4.47
N THR A 223 31.15 -28.73 -4.43
CA THR A 223 32.42 -29.39 -4.43
C THR A 223 33.20 -29.04 -3.18
N LYS A 224 34.39 -29.67 -3.00
CA LYS A 224 35.25 -29.36 -1.84
C LYS A 224 35.70 -27.89 -1.79
N ASP A 225 36.02 -27.32 -2.94
CA ASP A 225 36.63 -26.00 -3.04
C ASP A 225 35.66 -24.94 -3.55
N PHE A 226 34.54 -25.33 -4.19
CA PHE A 226 33.58 -24.41 -4.77
C PHE A 226 32.14 -24.81 -4.45
N THR A 227 31.39 -23.88 -3.95
CA THR A 227 29.93 -24.03 -3.74
C THR A 227 29.21 -22.86 -4.42
N TRP A 228 28.15 -23.20 -5.14
CA TRP A 228 27.20 -22.23 -5.66
C TRP A 228 25.80 -22.61 -5.19
N SER A 229 25.22 -21.75 -4.35
CA SER A 229 23.88 -21.92 -3.80
C SER A 229 22.98 -20.83 -4.36
N LEU A 230 21.72 -21.18 -4.61
CA LEU A 230 20.66 -20.27 -5.03
C LEU A 230 19.46 -20.44 -4.10
N SER A 231 18.91 -19.35 -3.64
CA SER A 231 17.64 -19.34 -2.94
C SER A 231 16.73 -18.26 -3.53
N GLY A 232 15.43 -18.49 -3.52
CA GLY A 232 14.48 -17.51 -4.03
C GLY A 232 13.07 -17.79 -3.55
N ASN A 233 12.25 -16.75 -3.62
CA ASN A 233 10.83 -16.79 -3.31
C ASN A 233 10.04 -15.98 -4.32
N ILE A 234 8.82 -16.40 -4.55
CA ILE A 234 7.82 -15.68 -5.34
C ILE A 234 6.48 -15.75 -4.61
N ALA A 235 5.77 -14.64 -4.55
CA ALA A 235 4.47 -14.52 -3.90
C ALA A 235 3.47 -13.86 -4.83
N PHE A 236 2.36 -14.51 -5.03
CA PHE A 236 1.17 -14.03 -5.72
C PHE A 236 0.13 -13.71 -4.67
N ASN A 237 -0.37 -12.48 -4.66
CA ASN A 237 -1.34 -12.00 -3.69
C ASN A 237 -2.51 -11.34 -4.42
N ARG A 238 -3.74 -11.79 -4.17
CA ARG A 238 -4.95 -11.31 -4.85
C ARG A 238 -5.96 -10.82 -3.82
N PRO A 239 -5.85 -9.55 -3.39
CA PRO A 239 -6.84 -8.95 -2.51
C PRO A 239 -8.11 -8.61 -3.27
N GLU A 240 -9.27 -8.75 -2.61
CA GLU A 240 -10.58 -8.50 -3.17
C GLU A 240 -11.51 -7.91 -2.10
N ILE A 241 -12.22 -6.85 -2.44
CA ILE A 241 -13.30 -6.30 -1.62
C ILE A 241 -14.52 -7.18 -1.81
N LEU A 242 -15.02 -7.82 -0.75
CA LEU A 242 -16.20 -8.67 -0.85
C LEU A 242 -17.50 -7.87 -0.76
N ASP A 243 -17.56 -7.00 0.23
CA ASP A 243 -18.71 -6.14 0.48
C ASP A 243 -18.28 -4.90 1.29
N PHE A 244 -19.11 -3.88 1.28
CA PHE A 244 -18.92 -2.67 2.07
C PHE A 244 -19.69 -2.69 3.41
N GLY A 245 -20.49 -3.73 3.67
CA GLY A 245 -21.29 -3.85 4.88
C GLY A 245 -22.44 -2.85 4.99
N LEU A 246 -22.86 -2.27 3.89
CA LEU A 246 -23.99 -1.37 3.76
C LEU A 246 -25.05 -2.00 2.83
N PRO A 247 -26.32 -1.58 2.93
CA PRO A 247 -27.33 -1.90 1.92
C PRO A 247 -26.86 -1.48 0.52
N GLU A 248 -27.18 -2.26 -0.48
CA GLU A 248 -26.75 -1.98 -1.87
C GLU A 248 -27.21 -0.62 -2.37
N GLU A 249 -28.34 -0.10 -1.88
CA GLU A 249 -28.87 1.21 -2.21
C GLU A 249 -27.97 2.36 -1.73
N GLU A 250 -27.15 2.12 -0.72
CA GLU A 250 -26.17 3.08 -0.20
C GLU A 250 -24.81 2.98 -0.88
N TRP A 251 -24.63 2.01 -1.81
CA TRP A 251 -23.38 1.87 -2.55
C TRP A 251 -23.45 2.75 -3.80
N GLY A 252 -22.49 3.63 -3.93
CA GLY A 252 -22.34 4.20 -5.23
C GLY A 252 -22.14 5.68 -5.30
N THR A 253 -21.35 6.01 -6.26
CA THR A 253 -21.19 7.30 -6.86
C THR A 253 -21.82 7.22 -8.25
N GLY A 254 -23.03 7.64 -8.44
CA GLY A 254 -23.63 8.07 -9.70
C GLY A 254 -23.64 7.17 -10.95
N GLN A 255 -22.91 6.05 -10.98
CA GLN A 255 -22.73 5.23 -12.17
C GLN A 255 -23.17 3.75 -12.05
N ASN A 256 -24.10 3.39 -11.18
CA ASN A 256 -24.54 2.01 -10.94
C ASN A 256 -23.44 1.07 -10.43
N TRP A 257 -22.32 1.58 -9.93
CA TRP A 257 -21.24 0.78 -9.43
C TRP A 257 -21.36 0.63 -7.93
N LYS A 258 -21.24 -0.59 -7.44
CA LYS A 258 -21.08 -0.92 -6.03
C LYS A 258 -19.69 -0.47 -5.58
N ALA A 259 -19.47 0.84 -5.47
CA ALA A 259 -18.17 1.46 -5.35
C ALA A 259 -18.14 2.67 -4.41
N TYR A 260 -16.98 2.92 -3.83
CA TYR A 260 -16.67 4.13 -3.08
C TYR A 260 -15.44 4.82 -3.65
N MET A 261 -15.46 6.15 -3.68
CA MET A 261 -14.29 6.93 -4.01
C MET A 261 -13.35 7.00 -2.80
N GLY A 262 -12.05 7.00 -3.07
CA GLY A 262 -11.03 7.26 -2.06
C GLY A 262 -10.99 8.73 -1.65
N ASN A 263 -10.11 9.05 -0.71
CA ASN A 263 -9.90 10.42 -0.28
C ASN A 263 -9.32 11.28 -1.41
N SER A 264 -9.69 12.56 -1.43
CA SER A 264 -9.13 13.53 -2.36
C SER A 264 -7.62 13.74 -2.08
N LEU A 265 -6.83 13.78 -3.13
CA LEU A 265 -5.41 14.14 -3.09
C LEU A 265 -5.20 15.68 -3.03
N GLY A 266 -6.22 16.41 -2.64
CA GLY A 266 -6.23 17.87 -2.53
C GLY A 266 -6.76 18.57 -3.77
N ASP A 267 -6.68 19.91 -3.76
CA ASP A 267 -7.34 20.79 -4.74
C ASP A 267 -6.87 20.63 -6.20
N HIS A 268 -5.82 19.86 -6.43
CA HIS A 268 -5.20 19.72 -7.75
C HIS A 268 -5.58 18.44 -8.49
N PHE A 269 -6.12 17.43 -7.80
CA PHE A 269 -6.35 16.11 -8.40
C PHE A 269 -7.75 15.53 -8.11
N GLY A 270 -8.39 15.92 -7.02
CA GLY A 270 -9.61 15.24 -6.55
C GLY A 270 -9.31 13.82 -6.05
N GLU A 271 -10.30 12.94 -6.11
CA GLU A 271 -10.18 11.54 -5.71
C GLU A 271 -9.45 10.74 -6.81
N ALA A 272 -8.43 9.99 -6.41
CA ALA A 272 -7.59 9.22 -7.32
C ALA A 272 -7.92 7.73 -7.34
N ASN A 273 -8.53 7.23 -6.30
CA ASN A 273 -8.77 5.79 -6.13
C ASN A 273 -10.26 5.49 -6.11
N ILE A 274 -10.60 4.30 -6.62
CA ILE A 274 -11.94 3.73 -6.50
C ILE A 274 -11.87 2.37 -5.82
N PHE A 275 -12.85 2.10 -4.97
CA PHE A 275 -13.04 0.82 -4.29
C PHE A 275 -14.33 0.19 -4.79
N ILE A 276 -14.24 -0.95 -5.46
CA ILE A 276 -15.36 -1.64 -6.10
C ILE A 276 -15.51 -3.03 -5.49
N ALA A 277 -16.72 -3.43 -5.10
CA ALA A 277 -16.98 -4.80 -4.66
C ALA A 277 -16.68 -5.80 -5.78
N GLY A 278 -15.95 -6.87 -5.45
CA GLY A 278 -15.47 -7.86 -6.41
C GLY A 278 -14.17 -7.50 -7.13
N LYS A 279 -13.54 -6.37 -6.78
CA LYS A 279 -12.26 -5.92 -7.35
C LYS A 279 -11.19 -5.75 -6.27
N ALA A 280 -9.94 -5.61 -6.71
CA ALA A 280 -8.83 -5.26 -5.85
C ALA A 280 -9.01 -3.87 -5.21
N PRO A 281 -8.53 -3.63 -3.99
CA PRO A 281 -8.64 -2.32 -3.35
C PRO A 281 -7.68 -1.31 -3.97
N GLY A 282 -8.11 -0.04 -4.03
CA GLY A 282 -7.25 1.09 -4.34
C GLY A 282 -6.96 1.32 -5.82
N LEU A 283 -7.75 0.77 -6.73
CA LEU A 283 -7.61 0.97 -8.17
C LEU A 283 -7.56 2.46 -8.52
N PHE A 284 -6.65 2.85 -9.41
CA PHE A 284 -6.59 4.22 -9.91
C PHE A 284 -7.74 4.51 -10.84
N TYR A 285 -8.40 5.67 -10.66
CA TYR A 285 -9.63 5.99 -11.33
C TYR A 285 -9.62 7.43 -11.82
N GLY A 286 -9.86 7.63 -13.11
CA GLY A 286 -9.77 8.94 -13.72
C GLY A 286 -10.10 8.91 -15.20
N TYR A 287 -9.56 9.86 -15.93
CA TYR A 287 -9.86 10.08 -17.35
C TYR A 287 -8.76 9.52 -18.24
N GLN A 288 -9.18 8.88 -19.32
CA GLN A 288 -8.29 8.44 -20.38
C GLN A 288 -8.07 9.56 -21.40
N THR A 289 -6.84 9.71 -21.86
CA THR A 289 -6.47 10.71 -22.88
C THR A 289 -6.14 10.03 -24.21
N ASP A 290 -6.46 10.72 -25.32
CA ASP A 290 -6.15 10.29 -26.70
C ASP A 290 -5.30 11.36 -27.41
N GLY A 291 -4.18 11.72 -26.78
CA GLY A 291 -3.21 12.68 -27.33
C GLY A 291 -3.64 14.13 -27.20
N ILE A 292 -3.35 14.90 -28.25
CA ILE A 292 -3.55 16.35 -28.29
C ILE A 292 -4.52 16.72 -29.43
N ILE A 293 -5.49 17.58 -29.11
CA ILE A 293 -6.45 18.09 -30.09
C ILE A 293 -5.71 18.85 -31.19
N GLN A 294 -5.84 18.42 -32.45
CA GLN A 294 -5.26 19.09 -33.62
C GLN A 294 -6.21 20.18 -34.18
N GLU A 295 -5.71 21.07 -35.05
CA GLU A 295 -6.45 22.22 -35.54
C GLU A 295 -7.79 21.89 -36.21
N ASN A 296 -7.86 20.78 -36.96
CA ASN A 296 -9.04 20.34 -37.70
C ASN A 296 -9.65 19.05 -37.12
N ASP A 297 -9.35 18.73 -35.85
CA ASP A 297 -9.85 17.51 -35.21
C ASP A 297 -11.40 17.57 -35.13
N PRO A 298 -12.10 16.56 -35.64
CA PRO A 298 -13.57 16.45 -35.50
C PRO A 298 -14.04 16.54 -34.02
N TYR A 299 -13.21 16.18 -33.06
CA TYR A 299 -13.45 16.29 -31.65
C TYR A 299 -13.93 17.68 -31.21
N ILE A 300 -13.40 18.76 -31.82
CA ILE A 300 -13.79 20.16 -31.52
C ILE A 300 -15.29 20.42 -31.79
N LYS A 301 -15.84 19.70 -32.73
CA LYS A 301 -17.27 19.84 -33.10
C LYS A 301 -18.18 18.83 -32.41
N GLN A 302 -17.63 17.71 -31.98
CA GLN A 302 -18.38 16.60 -31.39
C GLN A 302 -18.56 16.79 -29.88
N ILE A 303 -17.61 17.42 -29.21
CA ILE A 303 -17.65 17.57 -27.75
C ILE A 303 -18.15 18.94 -27.34
N ASP A 304 -19.16 18.96 -26.49
CA ASP A 304 -19.74 20.16 -25.88
C ASP A 304 -18.77 20.72 -24.80
N ALA A 305 -17.99 21.73 -25.17
CA ALA A 305 -17.01 22.36 -24.29
C ALA A 305 -17.62 22.95 -23.01
N THR A 306 -18.92 23.26 -23.00
CA THR A 306 -19.60 23.87 -21.85
C THR A 306 -19.95 22.85 -20.77
N LYS A 307 -20.01 21.56 -21.12
CA LYS A 307 -20.31 20.43 -20.23
C LYS A 307 -19.13 19.54 -19.95
N SER A 308 -17.96 19.89 -20.49
CA SER A 308 -16.77 19.05 -20.45
C SER A 308 -15.70 19.61 -19.52
N ILE A 309 -14.91 18.70 -18.92
CA ILE A 309 -13.68 19.06 -18.26
C ILE A 309 -12.62 19.48 -19.30
N GLY A 310 -11.74 20.37 -18.91
CA GLY A 310 -10.66 20.85 -19.79
C GLY A 310 -11.14 21.80 -20.89
N THR A 311 -10.25 22.13 -21.80
CA THR A 311 -10.49 23.07 -22.89
C THR A 311 -10.53 22.34 -24.22
N VAL A 312 -11.67 22.38 -24.92
CA VAL A 312 -11.87 21.76 -26.23
C VAL A 312 -11.37 22.70 -27.34
N LYS A 313 -10.05 22.75 -27.52
CA LYS A 313 -9.39 23.60 -28.49
C LYS A 313 -8.05 22.96 -28.92
N ALA A 314 -7.61 23.19 -30.15
CA ALA A 314 -6.31 22.74 -30.63
C ALA A 314 -5.17 23.07 -29.64
N GLY A 315 -4.25 22.14 -29.48
CA GLY A 315 -3.14 22.24 -28.55
C GLY A 315 -3.46 21.80 -27.10
N ASN A 316 -4.70 21.51 -26.76
CA ASN A 316 -5.11 20.98 -25.44
C ASN A 316 -5.17 19.45 -25.45
N LEU A 317 -5.24 18.85 -24.25
CA LEU A 317 -5.43 17.41 -24.08
C LEU A 317 -6.77 16.98 -24.68
N LYS A 318 -6.75 15.89 -25.42
CA LYS A 318 -7.93 15.21 -25.94
C LYS A 318 -8.32 14.10 -24.97
N PHE A 319 -9.50 14.17 -24.39
CA PHE A 319 -10.04 13.15 -23.51
C PHE A 319 -10.97 12.20 -24.28
N VAL A 320 -11.04 10.96 -23.83
CA VAL A 320 -11.91 9.95 -24.42
C VAL A 320 -13.32 10.08 -23.84
N ASP A 321 -14.31 10.28 -24.70
CA ASP A 321 -15.73 10.18 -24.37
C ASP A 321 -16.10 8.69 -24.30
N GLN A 322 -16.19 8.15 -23.09
CA GLN A 322 -16.37 6.71 -22.85
C GLN A 322 -17.80 6.25 -23.12
N ASN A 323 -18.76 7.12 -22.91
CA ASN A 323 -20.18 6.81 -23.05
C ASN A 323 -20.81 7.32 -24.36
N GLY A 324 -20.08 8.14 -25.12
CA GLY A 324 -20.53 8.68 -26.44
C GLY A 324 -21.59 9.75 -26.31
N ASP A 325 -21.71 10.45 -25.17
CA ASP A 325 -22.77 11.47 -24.97
C ASP A 325 -22.36 12.86 -25.45
N GLY A 326 -21.17 13.03 -26.00
CA GLY A 326 -20.62 14.26 -26.51
C GLY A 326 -20.18 15.26 -25.45
N ALA A 327 -19.95 14.81 -24.22
CA ALA A 327 -19.44 15.63 -23.12
C ALA A 327 -18.44 14.84 -22.28
N ILE A 328 -17.33 15.46 -21.88
CA ILE A 328 -16.35 14.81 -21.00
C ILE A 328 -16.63 15.19 -19.54
N ASN A 329 -17.16 14.25 -18.77
CA ASN A 329 -17.61 14.47 -17.41
C ASN A 329 -17.34 13.24 -16.50
N GLU A 330 -17.90 13.21 -15.31
CA GLU A 330 -17.65 12.10 -14.35
C GLU A 330 -18.03 10.70 -14.88
N LYS A 331 -18.90 10.64 -15.91
CA LYS A 331 -19.30 9.36 -16.52
C LYS A 331 -18.22 8.77 -17.44
N ASP A 332 -17.21 9.55 -17.80
CA ASP A 332 -16.10 9.12 -18.65
C ASP A 332 -14.89 8.68 -17.87
N ARG A 333 -15.00 8.65 -16.54
CA ARG A 333 -13.94 8.11 -15.69
C ARG A 333 -13.90 6.59 -15.78
N VAL A 334 -12.68 6.04 -15.87
CA VAL A 334 -12.41 4.61 -15.97
C VAL A 334 -11.29 4.19 -15.02
N ILE A 335 -11.13 2.89 -14.82
CA ILE A 335 -9.96 2.35 -14.11
C ILE A 335 -8.74 2.56 -15.02
N LEU A 336 -7.74 3.25 -14.49
CA LEU A 336 -6.52 3.60 -15.21
C LEU A 336 -5.34 2.67 -14.86
N GLY A 337 -5.38 2.03 -13.70
CA GLY A 337 -4.32 1.15 -13.25
C GLY A 337 -4.63 0.47 -11.92
N ASP A 338 -3.79 -0.51 -11.58
CA ASP A 338 -3.88 -1.31 -10.36
C ASP A 338 -2.57 -1.16 -9.54
N PRO A 339 -2.61 -0.59 -8.32
CA PRO A 339 -1.43 -0.51 -7.46
C PRO A 339 -1.00 -1.86 -6.87
N ASN A 340 -1.84 -2.89 -6.99
CA ASN A 340 -1.54 -4.21 -6.44
C ASN A 340 -0.68 -5.01 -7.42
N PRO A 341 0.49 -5.51 -7.00
CA PRO A 341 1.38 -6.24 -7.89
C PRO A 341 0.79 -7.59 -8.32
N ASP A 342 1.14 -8.01 -9.53
CA ASP A 342 0.88 -9.37 -10.00
C ASP A 342 1.62 -10.40 -9.19
N PHE A 343 2.89 -10.14 -8.90
CA PHE A 343 3.70 -10.92 -7.98
C PHE A 343 4.87 -10.10 -7.44
N THR A 344 5.35 -10.51 -6.28
CA THR A 344 6.61 -10.05 -5.70
C THR A 344 7.58 -11.21 -5.66
N TYR A 345 8.87 -10.93 -5.82
CA TYR A 345 9.88 -11.96 -5.84
C TYR A 345 11.20 -11.48 -5.24
N GLY A 346 11.96 -12.44 -4.75
CA GLY A 346 13.31 -12.20 -4.29
C GLY A 346 14.17 -13.43 -4.58
N PHE A 347 15.45 -13.21 -4.84
CA PHE A 347 16.40 -14.28 -4.93
C PHE A 347 17.77 -13.84 -4.44
N GLN A 348 18.51 -14.80 -3.94
CA GLN A 348 19.89 -14.64 -3.48
C GLN A 348 20.75 -15.72 -4.12
N THR A 349 21.92 -15.33 -4.58
CA THR A 349 22.91 -16.25 -5.11
C THR A 349 24.22 -16.09 -4.32
N ASP A 350 24.75 -17.22 -3.87
CA ASP A 350 25.93 -17.29 -3.03
C ASP A 350 26.99 -18.16 -3.69
N PHE A 351 28.14 -17.57 -3.92
CA PHE A 351 29.31 -18.24 -4.43
C PHE A 351 30.38 -18.31 -3.34
N ARG A 352 30.94 -19.47 -3.12
CA ARG A 352 32.09 -19.66 -2.25
C ARG A 352 33.16 -20.44 -2.99
N TRP A 353 34.32 -19.85 -3.12
CA TRP A 353 35.50 -20.49 -3.66
C TRP A 353 36.63 -20.45 -2.62
N LYS A 354 36.89 -21.62 -1.99
CA LYS A 354 37.82 -21.72 -0.85
C LYS A 354 37.47 -20.68 0.23
N ASP A 355 38.33 -19.70 0.43
CA ASP A 355 38.20 -18.65 1.44
C ASP A 355 37.51 -17.37 0.93
N LEU A 356 37.20 -17.30 -0.36
CA LEU A 356 36.47 -16.21 -1.00
C LEU A 356 34.98 -16.52 -1.06
N SER A 357 34.15 -15.53 -0.73
CA SER A 357 32.69 -15.60 -0.82
C SER A 357 32.12 -14.38 -1.53
N LEU A 358 31.15 -14.59 -2.40
CA LEU A 358 30.35 -13.53 -3.04
C LEU A 358 28.89 -13.86 -2.83
N SER A 359 28.15 -12.95 -2.22
CA SER A 359 26.70 -13.02 -2.04
C SER A 359 26.03 -11.86 -2.76
N MET A 360 24.97 -12.12 -3.51
CA MET A 360 24.16 -11.10 -4.16
C MET A 360 22.69 -11.37 -3.90
N ALA A 361 21.97 -10.36 -3.40
CA ALA A 361 20.54 -10.43 -3.11
C ALA A 361 19.75 -9.47 -4.01
N PHE A 362 18.65 -9.96 -4.52
CA PHE A 362 17.76 -9.24 -5.43
C PHE A 362 16.33 -9.27 -4.90
N THR A 363 15.61 -8.15 -5.07
CA THR A 363 14.19 -8.06 -4.78
C THR A 363 13.47 -7.36 -5.91
N GLY A 364 12.29 -7.81 -6.24
CA GLY A 364 11.51 -7.21 -7.32
C GLY A 364 10.00 -7.27 -7.07
N VAL A 365 9.33 -6.40 -7.77
CA VAL A 365 7.87 -6.30 -7.84
C VAL A 365 7.50 -6.22 -9.30
N GLN A 366 6.44 -6.89 -9.71
CA GLN A 366 5.99 -6.93 -11.09
C GLN A 366 4.49 -6.66 -11.18
N GLY A 367 4.10 -5.82 -12.16
CA GLY A 367 2.71 -5.63 -12.58
C GLY A 367 1.92 -4.68 -11.69
N ASN A 368 2.58 -3.87 -10.85
CA ASN A 368 1.91 -2.79 -10.13
C ASN A 368 2.05 -1.47 -10.86
N ASP A 369 1.00 -0.67 -10.83
CA ASP A 369 1.03 0.70 -11.31
C ASP A 369 1.34 1.69 -10.18
N ILE A 370 1.95 2.82 -10.54
CA ILE A 370 2.24 3.93 -9.63
C ILE A 370 1.56 5.20 -10.15
N LEU A 371 0.93 5.94 -9.26
CA LEU A 371 0.39 7.25 -9.57
C LEU A 371 1.44 8.34 -9.32
N ASN A 372 2.06 8.84 -10.41
CA ASN A 372 3.04 9.91 -10.36
C ASN A 372 2.37 11.29 -10.42
N THR A 373 1.97 11.82 -9.28
CA THR A 373 1.35 13.15 -9.20
C THR A 373 2.30 14.29 -9.55
N ASN A 374 3.62 14.08 -9.48
CA ASN A 374 4.62 15.06 -9.89
C ASN A 374 4.61 15.29 -11.41
N ALA A 375 4.13 14.33 -12.19
CA ALA A 375 3.98 14.45 -13.63
C ALA A 375 3.19 15.70 -14.05
N ARG A 376 2.19 16.11 -13.23
CA ARG A 376 1.45 17.35 -13.48
C ARG A 376 2.35 18.59 -13.56
N TYR A 377 3.37 18.66 -12.71
CA TYR A 377 4.22 19.85 -12.60
C TYR A 377 5.45 19.79 -13.48
N SER A 378 5.94 18.60 -13.77
CA SER A 378 7.21 18.37 -14.45
C SER A 378 7.06 18.02 -15.93
N ILE A 379 5.96 17.38 -16.30
CA ILE A 379 5.70 16.87 -17.65
C ILE A 379 4.70 17.76 -18.38
N LEU A 380 3.57 18.13 -17.72
CA LEU A 380 2.53 18.92 -18.35
C LEU A 380 2.74 20.42 -18.12
N PRO A 381 2.51 21.27 -19.13
CA PRO A 381 2.56 22.71 -18.97
C PRO A 381 1.45 23.14 -18.01
N SER A 382 1.78 24.04 -17.11
CA SER A 382 0.82 24.70 -16.23
C SER A 382 1.08 26.20 -16.31
N ASN A 383 0.07 26.99 -15.97
CA ASN A 383 0.23 28.45 -15.86
C ASN A 383 1.12 28.87 -14.68
N SER A 384 1.84 27.93 -14.09
CA SER A 384 2.72 28.19 -12.96
C SER A 384 4.16 28.40 -13.45
N THR A 385 4.97 29.00 -12.60
CA THR A 385 6.41 29.18 -12.77
C THR A 385 7.21 27.91 -12.54
N SER A 386 6.58 26.74 -12.60
CA SER A 386 7.23 25.44 -12.36
C SER A 386 8.15 25.07 -13.51
N MET A 387 9.28 24.45 -13.18
CA MET A 387 10.18 23.88 -14.16
C MET A 387 9.57 22.64 -14.79
N ILE A 388 9.74 22.48 -16.09
CA ILE A 388 9.34 21.28 -16.84
C ILE A 388 10.59 20.58 -17.38
N TYR A 389 10.47 19.29 -17.70
CA TYR A 389 11.57 18.57 -18.33
C TYR A 389 11.85 19.10 -19.74
N LYS A 390 13.12 19.12 -20.13
CA LYS A 390 13.54 19.52 -21.48
C LYS A 390 12.85 18.67 -22.55
N SER A 391 12.73 17.35 -22.32
CA SER A 391 12.04 16.44 -23.23
C SER A 391 10.56 16.78 -23.41
N SER A 392 9.88 17.23 -22.34
CA SER A 392 8.49 17.67 -22.42
C SER A 392 8.37 18.97 -23.22
N PHE A 393 9.28 19.92 -22.98
CA PHE A 393 9.31 21.21 -23.70
C PHE A 393 9.54 21.01 -25.21
N GLU A 394 10.44 20.13 -25.60
CA GLU A 394 10.74 19.83 -27.02
C GLU A 394 9.53 19.21 -27.74
N LYS A 395 8.69 18.45 -27.05
CA LYS A 395 7.52 17.73 -27.56
C LYS A 395 6.19 18.48 -27.40
N MET A 396 6.19 19.70 -26.88
CA MET A 396 5.00 20.51 -26.74
C MET A 396 4.43 20.93 -28.09
N TRP A 397 3.10 20.76 -28.23
CA TRP A 397 2.36 21.26 -29.37
C TRP A 397 2.46 22.80 -29.44
N ARG A 398 2.79 23.34 -30.64
CA ARG A 398 2.96 24.78 -30.87
C ARG A 398 2.82 25.13 -32.34
N ASN A 399 2.13 26.22 -32.66
CA ASN A 399 1.96 26.71 -34.00
C ASN A 399 3.17 27.55 -34.48
N ASP A 400 3.63 28.43 -33.62
CA ASP A 400 4.76 29.32 -33.93
C ASP A 400 5.56 29.55 -32.66
N ASN A 401 6.84 29.25 -32.76
CA ASN A 401 7.78 29.54 -31.70
C ASN A 401 9.10 30.03 -32.36
N PRO A 402 9.46 31.31 -32.16
CA PRO A 402 10.61 31.90 -32.83
C PRO A 402 11.95 31.21 -32.46
N TRP A 403 11.99 30.44 -31.38
CA TRP A 403 13.21 29.81 -30.87
C TRP A 403 13.38 28.35 -31.32
N ILE A 404 12.28 27.60 -31.40
CA ILE A 404 12.31 26.14 -31.63
C ILE A 404 11.37 25.68 -32.75
N GLY A 405 10.70 26.64 -33.44
CA GLY A 405 9.83 26.37 -34.59
C GLY A 405 8.48 25.78 -34.22
N GLU A 406 7.71 25.47 -35.26
CA GLU A 406 6.41 24.82 -35.18
C GLU A 406 6.52 23.31 -34.83
N TYR A 407 5.56 22.78 -34.04
CA TYR A 407 5.49 21.36 -33.73
C TYR A 407 4.06 20.95 -33.38
N HIS A 408 3.45 20.10 -34.19
CA HIS A 408 2.08 19.60 -34.01
C HIS A 408 2.07 18.12 -33.57
N GLY A 409 2.96 17.77 -32.68
CA GLY A 409 3.00 16.43 -32.09
C GLY A 409 1.78 16.11 -31.25
N ASN A 410 1.58 14.82 -31.01
CA ASN A 410 0.44 14.28 -30.24
C ASN A 410 0.80 13.91 -28.80
N GLU A 411 1.99 14.30 -28.34
CA GLU A 411 2.53 13.83 -27.05
C GLU A 411 2.23 14.80 -25.90
N MET A 412 2.54 16.09 -26.11
CA MET A 412 2.45 17.10 -25.04
C MET A 412 1.56 18.28 -25.46
N PRO A 413 0.71 18.78 -24.56
CA PRO A 413 -0.15 19.91 -24.86
C PRO A 413 0.66 21.21 -25.07
N SER A 414 -0.01 22.21 -25.62
CA SER A 414 0.54 23.55 -25.83
C SER A 414 1.00 24.18 -24.50
N PRO A 415 2.04 25.05 -24.52
CA PRO A 415 2.42 25.82 -23.33
C PRO A 415 1.29 26.68 -22.75
N SER A 416 0.33 27.07 -23.60
CA SER A 416 -0.85 27.84 -23.19
C SER A 416 -2.05 26.98 -22.80
N ALA A 417 -1.93 25.65 -22.87
CA ALA A 417 -3.01 24.73 -22.50
C ALA A 417 -3.30 24.77 -20.99
N VAL A 418 -4.58 24.71 -20.65
CA VAL A 418 -5.02 24.59 -19.27
C VAL A 418 -5.19 23.12 -18.94
N THR A 419 -4.27 22.59 -18.13
CA THR A 419 -4.36 21.22 -17.63
C THR A 419 -5.45 21.14 -16.56
N PRO A 420 -6.50 20.34 -16.76
CA PRO A 420 -7.56 20.20 -15.76
C PRO A 420 -7.02 19.54 -14.48
N LYS A 421 -7.68 19.87 -13.36
CA LYS A 421 -7.32 19.36 -12.03
C LYS A 421 -7.98 18.01 -11.78
N VAL A 422 -7.64 17.01 -12.57
CA VAL A 422 -8.21 15.67 -12.51
C VAL A 422 -7.12 14.62 -12.67
N ILE A 423 -7.40 13.41 -12.20
CA ILE A 423 -6.56 12.24 -12.45
C ILE A 423 -6.74 11.77 -13.89
N MET A 424 -5.64 11.47 -14.56
CA MET A 424 -5.61 10.97 -15.93
C MET A 424 -4.55 9.89 -16.11
N ASP A 425 -4.69 9.10 -17.16
CA ASP A 425 -3.79 7.99 -17.52
C ASP A 425 -2.31 8.39 -17.60
N ARG A 426 -2.03 9.63 -18.00
CA ARG A 426 -0.66 10.18 -18.09
C ARG A 426 0.09 10.28 -16.76
N TYR A 427 -0.60 10.10 -15.65
CA TYR A 427 -0.01 10.07 -14.32
C TYR A 427 0.20 8.65 -13.78
N VAL A 428 -0.27 7.65 -14.52
CA VAL A 428 -0.14 6.25 -14.15
C VAL A 428 1.03 5.65 -14.92
N GLU A 429 2.01 5.15 -14.18
CA GLU A 429 3.25 4.60 -14.73
C GLU A 429 3.47 3.17 -14.20
N ASP A 430 4.18 2.36 -14.99
CA ASP A 430 4.57 1.00 -14.56
C ASP A 430 5.54 1.08 -13.39
N GLY A 431 5.13 0.58 -12.23
CA GLY A 431 5.90 0.51 -11.00
C GLY A 431 6.78 -0.73 -10.86
N SER A 432 6.85 -1.57 -11.88
CA SER A 432 7.65 -2.79 -11.86
C SER A 432 9.14 -2.49 -11.72
N TYR A 433 9.82 -3.27 -10.89
CA TYR A 433 11.27 -3.12 -10.73
C TYR A 433 11.97 -4.42 -10.32
N LEU A 434 13.26 -4.48 -10.63
CA LEU A 434 14.23 -5.40 -10.05
C LEU A 434 15.35 -4.58 -9.40
N ARG A 435 15.57 -4.79 -8.11
CA ARG A 435 16.62 -4.13 -7.32
C ARG A 435 17.67 -5.12 -6.88
N CYS A 436 18.94 -4.81 -7.11
CA CYS A 436 20.04 -5.46 -6.44
C CYS A 436 20.20 -4.83 -5.04
N SER A 437 19.68 -5.50 -4.02
CA SER A 437 19.58 -4.98 -2.66
C SER A 437 20.89 -5.06 -1.88
N ASP A 438 21.70 -6.08 -2.17
CA ASP A 438 22.99 -6.27 -1.52
C ASP A 438 23.97 -7.03 -2.44
N ILE A 439 25.23 -6.59 -2.44
CA ILE A 439 26.37 -7.33 -2.99
C ILE A 439 27.44 -7.34 -1.91
N THR A 440 27.80 -8.52 -1.41
CA THR A 440 28.82 -8.66 -0.40
C THR A 440 29.92 -9.59 -0.88
N LEU A 441 31.15 -9.08 -0.90
CA LEU A 441 32.38 -9.84 -1.16
C LEU A 441 33.12 -10.05 0.14
N GLY A 442 33.37 -11.29 0.53
CA GLY A 442 34.07 -11.66 1.74
C GLY A 442 35.31 -12.49 1.45
N TYR A 443 36.35 -12.30 2.25
CA TYR A 443 37.57 -13.10 2.21
C TYR A 443 38.02 -13.47 3.60
N ASN A 444 38.17 -14.75 3.87
CA ASN A 444 38.74 -15.26 5.09
C ASN A 444 40.26 -15.48 4.94
N LEU A 445 41.05 -14.84 5.77
CA LEU A 445 42.50 -15.01 5.74
C LEU A 445 42.89 -16.47 6.06
N PRO A 446 43.85 -17.06 5.35
CA PRO A 446 44.28 -18.41 5.58
C PRO A 446 44.75 -18.66 7.05
N LYS A 447 44.30 -19.75 7.65
CA LYS A 447 44.58 -20.08 9.05
C LYS A 447 46.09 -20.05 9.38
N ASN A 448 46.94 -20.44 8.44
CA ASN A 448 48.40 -20.43 8.60
C ASN A 448 48.99 -19.03 8.84
N LEU A 449 48.35 -17.97 8.34
CA LEU A 449 48.79 -16.60 8.56
C LEU A 449 48.22 -16.05 9.89
N VAL A 450 46.94 -16.33 10.13
CA VAL A 450 46.16 -15.79 11.25
C VAL A 450 46.66 -16.36 12.60
N SER A 451 46.98 -17.66 12.63
CA SER A 451 47.47 -18.32 13.85
C SER A 451 48.86 -17.81 14.31
N LYS A 452 49.68 -17.32 13.37
CA LYS A 452 51.01 -16.75 13.72
C LYS A 452 50.89 -15.43 14.49
N ILE A 453 49.81 -14.74 14.39
CA ILE A 453 49.52 -13.46 15.09
C ILE A 453 48.51 -13.65 16.26
N GLY A 454 48.24 -14.92 16.62
CA GLY A 454 47.47 -15.25 17.82
C GLY A 454 45.93 -15.22 17.63
N PHE A 455 45.43 -15.13 16.40
CA PHE A 455 43.99 -15.17 16.13
C PHE A 455 43.53 -16.52 15.57
N ASN A 456 42.28 -16.88 15.84
CA ASN A 456 41.68 -18.11 15.32
C ASN A 456 41.17 -17.95 13.88
N SER A 457 40.68 -16.77 13.54
CA SER A 457 40.21 -16.42 12.19
C SER A 457 40.18 -14.89 12.04
N ILE A 458 40.42 -14.41 10.83
CA ILE A 458 40.21 -13.01 10.43
C ILE A 458 39.47 -13.03 9.09
N GLY A 459 38.31 -12.40 9.04
CA GLY A 459 37.55 -12.18 7.84
C GLY A 459 37.47 -10.68 7.47
N ILE A 460 37.62 -10.40 6.22
CA ILE A 460 37.45 -9.05 5.64
C ILE A 460 36.27 -9.11 4.68
N TYR A 461 35.42 -8.11 4.70
CA TYR A 461 34.32 -8.02 3.75
C TYR A 461 34.08 -6.60 3.26
N ALA A 462 33.57 -6.49 2.07
CA ALA A 462 33.06 -5.26 1.48
C ALA A 462 31.63 -5.49 1.01
N SER A 463 30.73 -4.57 1.32
CA SER A 463 29.32 -4.66 0.96
C SER A 463 28.85 -3.38 0.30
N VAL A 464 28.03 -3.52 -0.74
CA VAL A 464 27.33 -2.45 -1.42
C VAL A 464 25.83 -2.72 -1.33
N LYS A 465 25.09 -1.80 -0.71
CA LYS A 465 23.63 -1.89 -0.60
C LYS A 465 22.98 -1.04 -1.67
N ASN A 466 21.84 -1.55 -2.22
CA ASN A 466 21.09 -0.90 -3.30
C ASN A 466 22.00 -0.54 -4.50
N ALA A 467 22.78 -1.52 -4.95
CA ALA A 467 23.82 -1.31 -5.96
C ALA A 467 23.24 -0.75 -7.28
N PHE A 468 22.07 -1.25 -7.68
CA PHE A 468 21.33 -0.74 -8.84
C PHE A 468 19.87 -1.16 -8.78
N ILE A 469 19.05 -0.49 -9.56
CA ILE A 469 17.65 -0.80 -9.81
C ILE A 469 17.41 -0.78 -11.32
N ILE A 470 16.64 -1.73 -11.80
CA ILE A 470 16.12 -1.81 -13.17
C ILE A 470 14.62 -1.56 -13.07
N THR A 471 14.13 -0.49 -13.69
CA THR A 471 12.73 -0.09 -13.68
C THR A 471 12.43 0.75 -14.89
N ASN A 472 11.18 0.82 -15.30
CA ASN A 472 10.68 1.73 -16.33
C ASN A 472 10.19 3.07 -15.72
N TYR A 473 10.14 3.16 -14.40
CA TYR A 473 9.73 4.35 -13.63
C TYR A 473 10.85 5.37 -13.50
#